data_6078538c3fa361957dfbdd9f123c56b3
#
_entry.id   6078538c3fa361957dfbdd9f123c56b3
#
_cell.length_a   1.000
_cell.length_b   1.000
_cell.length_c   1.000
_cell.angle_alpha   90.00
_cell.angle_beta   90.00
_cell.angle_gamma   90.00
#
_symmetry.space_group_name_H-M   'P 1'
#
loop_
_entity.id
_entity.type
_entity.pdbx_description
1 polymer ?
#
loop_
_entity_poly.entity_id
_entity_poly.type
_entity_poly.pdbx_seq_one_letter_code
_entity_poly.pdbx_strand_id
1 'polypeptide(L)'
;MTVRDGTEQRRRVVVVEDDEDIAELLTDILDAEGFAPVAVSDAAGLDRELGQRPDLIVLDLRLTRGGADKIMSSLRSRGLGDVPILLLSAASDLPDRAKELGVTSFLAKPFELEDFIVLVRRLL
;
A
#
# COMPACT_ATOMS: atom_id res chain seq x y z
N MET A 1 -27.04 -7.85 15.67
CA MET A 1 -25.84 -7.72 14.83
C MET A 1 -25.09 -9.03 14.80
N THR A 2 -24.70 -9.45 13.65
CA THR A 2 -23.88 -10.62 13.54
C THR A 2 -22.47 -10.29 14.01
N VAL A 3 -21.99 -11.08 14.95
CA VAL A 3 -20.59 -10.99 15.35
C VAL A 3 -19.76 -11.53 14.21
N ARG A 4 -18.91 -10.72 13.66
CA ARG A 4 -18.05 -11.15 12.58
C ARG A 4 -16.84 -11.85 13.12
N ASP A 5 -16.51 -12.94 12.47
CA ASP A 5 -15.19 -13.49 12.59
C ASP A 5 -14.22 -12.41 12.09
N GLY A 6 -13.25 -12.06 12.91
CA GLY A 6 -12.28 -11.00 12.56
C GLY A 6 -11.52 -11.27 11.28
N THR A 7 -11.45 -12.51 10.83
CA THR A 7 -10.75 -12.88 9.60
C THR A 7 -11.58 -12.61 8.35
N GLU A 8 -12.91 -12.68 8.44
CA GLU A 8 -13.78 -12.57 7.28
C GLU A 8 -13.92 -11.14 6.78
N GLN A 9 -13.81 -10.17 7.69
CA GLN A 9 -14.16 -8.79 7.40
C GLN A 9 -12.97 -7.86 7.44
N ARG A 10 -11.79 -8.39 7.63
CA ARG A 10 -10.58 -7.58 7.62
C ARG A 10 -10.30 -7.08 6.23
N ARG A 11 -9.99 -5.81 6.16
CA ARG A 11 -9.59 -5.18 4.90
C ARG A 11 -8.16 -5.59 4.54
N ARG A 12 -8.00 -5.97 3.29
CA ARG A 12 -6.74 -6.48 2.79
C ARG A 12 -5.84 -5.33 2.34
N VAL A 13 -4.66 -5.25 2.94
CA VAL A 13 -3.67 -4.22 2.61
C VAL A 13 -2.41 -4.90 2.09
N VAL A 14 -2.02 -4.61 0.87
CA VAL A 14 -0.76 -5.12 0.32
C VAL A 14 0.30 -4.04 0.47
N VAL A 15 1.39 -4.38 1.15
CA VAL A 15 2.52 -3.47 1.38
C VAL A 15 3.65 -3.87 0.45
N VAL A 16 4.04 -2.97 -0.45
CA VAL A 16 5.16 -3.19 -1.37
C VAL A 16 6.37 -2.43 -0.84
N GLU A 17 7.29 -3.15 -0.21
CA GLU A 17 8.44 -2.60 0.49
C GLU A 17 9.59 -3.60 0.46
N ASP A 18 10.76 -3.20 -0.03
CA ASP A 18 11.92 -4.09 -0.12
C ASP A 18 12.74 -4.18 1.17
N ASP A 19 12.60 -3.22 2.06
CA ASP A 19 13.25 -3.28 3.37
C ASP A 19 12.43 -4.18 4.30
N GLU A 20 12.99 -5.32 4.68
CA GLU A 20 12.27 -6.31 5.49
C GLU A 20 11.86 -5.77 6.85
N ASP A 21 12.70 -4.95 7.48
CA ASP A 21 12.39 -4.39 8.79
C ASP A 21 11.23 -3.41 8.72
N ILE A 22 11.23 -2.56 7.70
CA ILE A 22 10.14 -1.61 7.49
C ILE A 22 8.85 -2.36 7.13
N ALA A 23 8.92 -3.34 6.25
CA ALA A 23 7.77 -4.15 5.88
C ALA A 23 7.16 -4.84 7.11
N GLU A 24 7.99 -5.43 7.95
CA GLU A 24 7.54 -6.08 9.19
C GLU A 24 6.87 -5.07 10.13
N LEU A 25 7.49 -3.90 10.31
CA LEU A 25 6.91 -2.86 11.16
C LEU A 25 5.53 -2.44 10.67
N LEU A 26 5.40 -2.17 9.36
CA LEU A 26 4.13 -1.74 8.79
C LEU A 26 3.06 -2.83 8.88
N THR A 27 3.43 -4.07 8.61
CA THR A 27 2.47 -5.18 8.71
C THR A 27 2.05 -5.44 10.15
N ASP A 28 2.97 -5.34 11.11
CA ASP A 28 2.63 -5.50 12.53
C ASP A 28 1.64 -4.41 12.98
N ILE A 29 1.87 -3.18 12.55
CA ILE A 29 0.97 -2.08 12.89
C ILE A 29 -0.41 -2.29 12.26
N LEU A 30 -0.46 -2.65 10.99
CA LEU A 30 -1.72 -2.87 10.30
C LEU A 30 -2.50 -4.03 10.92
N ASP A 31 -1.81 -5.10 11.26
CA ASP A 31 -2.43 -6.24 11.92
C ASP A 31 -3.02 -5.85 13.28
N ALA A 32 -2.26 -5.09 14.07
CA ALA A 32 -2.72 -4.61 15.38
C ALA A 32 -3.95 -3.71 15.26
N GLU A 33 -4.10 -3.00 14.13
CA GLU A 33 -5.24 -2.11 13.88
C GLU A 33 -6.43 -2.84 13.25
N GLY A 34 -6.36 -4.13 13.07
CA GLY A 34 -7.47 -4.93 12.59
C GLY A 34 -7.52 -5.15 11.08
N PHE A 35 -6.48 -4.78 10.36
CA PHE A 35 -6.37 -5.04 8.92
C PHE A 35 -5.72 -6.40 8.65
N ALA A 36 -5.80 -6.86 7.43
CA ALA A 36 -5.13 -8.08 6.98
C ALA A 36 -3.98 -7.72 6.04
N PRO A 37 -2.78 -7.50 6.57
CA PRO A 37 -1.65 -7.07 5.75
C PRO A 37 -0.92 -8.24 5.11
N VAL A 38 -0.40 -7.99 3.92
CA VAL A 38 0.53 -8.89 3.22
C VAL A 38 1.67 -8.02 2.70
N ALA A 39 2.90 -8.40 2.99
CA ALA A 39 4.07 -7.70 2.49
C ALA A 39 4.66 -8.43 1.30
N VAL A 40 5.01 -7.66 0.28
CA VAL A 40 5.77 -8.14 -0.87
C VAL A 40 6.94 -7.19 -1.11
N SER A 41 7.98 -7.67 -1.77
CA SER A 41 9.20 -6.89 -1.91
C SER A 41 9.35 -6.19 -3.25
N ASP A 42 8.53 -6.53 -4.24
CA ASP A 42 8.67 -6.00 -5.60
C ASP A 42 7.37 -6.11 -6.39
N ALA A 43 7.40 -5.61 -7.62
CA ALA A 43 6.25 -5.64 -8.52
C ALA A 43 5.77 -7.06 -8.83
N ALA A 44 6.70 -8.01 -8.97
CA ALA A 44 6.33 -9.40 -9.24
C ALA A 44 5.60 -10.01 -8.04
N GLY A 45 6.05 -9.68 -6.82
CA GLY A 45 5.35 -10.10 -5.61
C GLY A 45 3.94 -9.53 -5.54
N LEU A 46 3.78 -8.26 -5.90
CA LEU A 46 2.46 -7.64 -5.95
C LEU A 46 1.57 -8.36 -6.98
N ASP A 47 2.08 -8.62 -8.18
CA ASP A 47 1.29 -9.29 -9.21
C ASP A 47 0.73 -10.63 -8.73
N ARG A 48 1.53 -11.38 -7.98
CA ARG A 48 1.07 -12.66 -7.42
C ARG A 48 -0.07 -12.49 -6.42
N GLU A 49 -0.13 -11.36 -5.73
CA GLU A 49 -1.18 -11.09 -4.76
C GLU A 49 -2.46 -10.51 -5.37
N LEU A 50 -2.42 -10.08 -6.62
CA LEU A 50 -3.57 -9.45 -7.26
C LEU A 50 -4.65 -10.42 -7.74
N GLY A 51 -4.46 -11.72 -7.55
CA GLY A 51 -5.52 -12.70 -7.76
C GLY A 51 -6.72 -12.48 -6.84
N GLN A 52 -6.48 -11.82 -5.72
CA GLN A 52 -7.53 -11.34 -4.81
C GLN A 52 -7.40 -9.82 -4.73
N ARG A 53 -8.51 -9.12 -4.96
CA ARG A 53 -8.50 -7.66 -4.95
C ARG A 53 -8.04 -7.11 -3.61
N PRO A 54 -7.00 -6.28 -3.54
CA PRO A 54 -6.66 -5.57 -2.32
C PRO A 54 -7.60 -4.40 -2.08
N ASP A 55 -7.79 -4.04 -0.82
CA ASP A 55 -8.56 -2.85 -0.46
C ASP A 55 -7.68 -1.60 -0.46
N LEU A 56 -6.38 -1.78 -0.25
CA LEU A 56 -5.40 -0.71 -0.26
C LEU A 56 -4.03 -1.28 -0.65
N ILE A 57 -3.27 -0.51 -1.40
CA ILE A 57 -1.86 -0.81 -1.66
C ILE A 57 -1.01 0.29 -1.06
N VAL A 58 -0.06 -0.09 -0.22
CA VAL A 58 0.97 0.81 0.31
C VAL A 58 2.23 0.57 -0.50
N LEU A 59 2.73 1.59 -1.16
CA LEU A 59 3.82 1.46 -2.13
C LEU A 59 4.98 2.40 -1.79
N ASP A 60 6.15 1.82 -1.54
CA ASP A 60 7.37 2.59 -1.37
C ASP A 60 7.95 2.97 -2.74
N LEU A 61 8.07 4.26 -3.00
CA LEU A 61 8.60 4.76 -4.27
C LEU A 61 10.06 4.42 -4.52
N ARG A 62 10.83 4.06 -3.49
CA ARG A 62 12.23 3.66 -3.69
C ARG A 62 12.37 2.42 -4.58
N LEU A 63 11.34 1.61 -4.67
CA LEU A 63 11.32 0.41 -5.51
C LEU A 63 11.29 0.75 -7.00
N THR A 64 11.41 2.01 -7.38
CA THR A 64 10.73 2.45 -8.55
C THR A 64 11.58 3.03 -9.66
N ARG A 65 12.70 2.52 -9.94
CA ARG A 65 13.27 2.82 -11.26
C ARG A 65 12.36 2.19 -12.34
N GLY A 66 11.23 2.89 -12.60
CA GLY A 66 10.20 2.39 -13.49
C GLY A 66 9.24 1.38 -12.85
N GLY A 67 9.47 0.98 -11.60
CA GLY A 67 8.64 0.00 -10.93
C GLY A 67 7.25 0.51 -10.59
N ALA A 68 7.13 1.77 -10.15
CA ALA A 68 5.83 2.36 -9.85
C ALA A 68 4.96 2.46 -11.10
N ASP A 69 5.54 2.88 -12.21
CA ASP A 69 4.81 2.98 -13.47
C ASP A 69 4.31 1.61 -13.93
N LYS A 70 5.14 0.58 -13.79
CA LYS A 70 4.75 -0.80 -14.12
C LYS A 70 3.63 -1.28 -13.21
N ILE A 71 3.70 -0.98 -11.93
CA ILE A 71 2.65 -1.33 -10.98
C ILE A 71 1.34 -0.66 -11.35
N MET A 72 1.37 0.64 -11.62
CA MET A 72 0.17 1.37 -12.01
C MET A 72 -0.43 0.83 -13.30
N SER A 73 0.42 0.52 -14.28
CA SER A 73 -0.01 -0.05 -15.54
C SER A 73 -0.62 -1.44 -15.35
N SER A 74 -0.01 -2.27 -14.53
CA SER A 74 -0.52 -3.61 -14.20
C SER A 74 -1.90 -3.52 -13.54
N LEU A 75 -2.06 -2.62 -12.59
CA LEU A 75 -3.35 -2.43 -11.92
C LEU A 75 -4.43 -2.02 -12.92
N ARG A 76 -4.12 -1.07 -13.79
CA ARG A 76 -5.09 -0.62 -14.80
C ARG A 76 -5.48 -1.76 -15.74
N SER A 77 -4.50 -2.54 -16.20
CA SER A 77 -4.77 -3.64 -17.14
C SER A 77 -5.60 -4.76 -16.52
N ARG A 78 -5.59 -4.86 -15.20
CA ARG A 78 -6.38 -5.85 -14.45
C ARG A 78 -7.73 -5.33 -14.00
N GLY A 79 -8.07 -4.09 -14.35
CA GLY A 79 -9.30 -3.46 -13.87
C GLY A 79 -9.25 -3.04 -12.42
N LEU A 80 -8.05 -2.88 -11.86
CA LEU A 80 -7.83 -2.52 -10.46
C LEU A 80 -7.33 -1.08 -10.30
N GLY A 81 -7.50 -0.26 -11.32
CA GLY A 81 -7.04 1.13 -11.29
C GLY A 81 -7.73 2.00 -10.25
N ASP A 82 -8.84 1.55 -9.69
CA ASP A 82 -9.59 2.24 -8.65
C ASP A 82 -9.17 1.86 -7.22
N VAL A 83 -8.27 0.88 -7.06
CA VAL A 83 -7.75 0.51 -5.74
C VAL A 83 -6.97 1.69 -5.17
N PRO A 84 -7.28 2.13 -3.95
CA PRO A 84 -6.52 3.21 -3.32
C PRO A 84 -5.04 2.86 -3.15
N ILE A 85 -4.19 3.86 -3.34
CA ILE A 85 -2.75 3.69 -3.18
C ILE A 85 -2.23 4.76 -2.24
N LEU A 86 -1.45 4.33 -1.26
CA LEU A 86 -0.71 5.22 -0.38
C LEU A 86 0.77 5.13 -0.73
N LEU A 87 1.33 6.20 -1.25
CA LEU A 87 2.76 6.26 -1.58
C LEU A 87 3.58 6.65 -0.37
N LEU A 88 4.68 5.95 -0.15
CA LEU A 88 5.66 6.28 0.87
C LEU A 88 6.98 6.59 0.20
N SER A 89 7.66 7.66 0.59
CA SER A 89 8.99 7.94 0.08
C SER A 89 9.70 9.01 0.92
N ALA A 90 11.02 8.93 0.96
CA ALA A 90 11.86 10.00 1.51
C ALA A 90 12.15 11.09 0.47
N ALA A 91 11.66 10.92 -0.76
CA ALA A 91 11.97 11.84 -1.84
C ALA A 91 11.34 13.21 -1.64
N SER A 92 12.13 14.27 -1.87
CA SER A 92 11.63 15.63 -1.77
C SER A 92 10.63 15.98 -2.90
N ASP A 93 10.63 15.20 -3.97
CA ASP A 93 9.74 15.36 -5.12
C ASP A 93 8.47 14.49 -5.01
N LEU A 94 8.18 13.97 -3.83
CA LEU A 94 7.04 13.07 -3.62
C LEU A 94 5.71 13.63 -4.12
N PRO A 95 5.33 14.89 -3.86
CA PRO A 95 4.09 15.42 -4.39
C PRO A 95 4.03 15.40 -5.93
N ASP A 96 5.15 15.72 -6.58
CA ASP A 96 5.22 15.69 -8.05
C ASP A 96 5.11 14.27 -8.59
N ARG A 97 5.80 13.32 -7.96
CA ARG A 97 5.71 11.91 -8.37
C ARG A 97 4.30 11.35 -8.18
N ALA A 98 3.66 11.69 -7.07
CA ALA A 98 2.29 11.28 -6.82
C ALA A 98 1.36 11.79 -7.93
N LYS A 99 1.52 13.05 -8.30
CA LYS A 99 0.73 13.65 -9.37
C LYS A 99 0.96 12.96 -10.71
N GLU A 100 2.21 12.68 -11.05
CA GLU A 100 2.56 11.95 -12.28
C GLU A 100 1.92 10.58 -12.34
N LEU A 101 1.84 9.90 -11.19
CA LEU A 101 1.25 8.57 -11.10
C LEU A 101 -0.27 8.59 -10.98
N GLY A 102 -0.86 9.77 -10.82
CA GLY A 102 -2.30 9.91 -10.61
C GLY A 102 -2.74 9.49 -9.21
N VAL A 103 -1.85 9.54 -8.24
CA VAL A 103 -2.12 9.17 -6.85
C VAL A 103 -2.24 10.41 -6.00
N THR A 104 -3.26 10.49 -5.17
CA THR A 104 -3.52 11.66 -4.33
C THR A 104 -3.08 11.50 -2.87
N SER A 105 -2.75 10.28 -2.46
CA SER A 105 -2.38 9.97 -1.07
C SER A 105 -0.92 9.59 -0.99
N PHE A 106 -0.17 10.34 -0.21
CA PHE A 106 1.26 10.09 -0.04
C PHE A 106 1.71 10.53 1.35
N LEU A 107 2.80 9.95 1.80
CA LEU A 107 3.37 10.22 3.12
C LEU A 107 4.90 10.22 3.02
N ALA A 108 5.51 11.33 3.39
CA ALA A 108 6.97 11.47 3.34
C ALA A 108 7.64 10.79 4.54
N LYS A 109 8.73 10.10 4.30
CA LYS A 109 9.58 9.52 5.34
C LYS A 109 10.57 10.58 5.85
N PRO A 110 10.90 10.63 7.13
CA PRO A 110 10.30 9.84 8.20
C PRO A 110 8.90 10.36 8.57
N PHE A 111 8.01 9.45 8.98
CA PHE A 111 6.66 9.81 9.37
C PHE A 111 6.30 9.18 10.71
N GLU A 112 5.34 9.78 11.38
CA GLU A 112 4.79 9.22 12.60
C GLU A 112 3.84 8.07 12.27
N LEU A 113 3.88 7.02 13.09
CA LEU A 113 3.01 5.86 12.86
C LEU A 113 1.54 6.23 12.93
N GLU A 114 1.19 7.19 13.78
CA GLU A 114 -0.18 7.69 13.86
C GLU A 114 -0.66 8.31 12.54
N ASP A 115 0.21 9.07 11.87
CA ASP A 115 -0.12 9.68 10.58
C ASP A 115 -0.35 8.61 9.52
N PHE A 116 0.46 7.57 9.53
CA PHE A 116 0.28 6.43 8.65
C PHE A 116 -1.10 5.79 8.85
N ILE A 117 -1.45 5.48 10.09
CA ILE A 117 -2.73 4.83 10.42
C ILE A 117 -3.92 5.74 10.06
N VAL A 118 -3.82 7.04 10.32
CA VAL A 118 -4.87 7.98 9.95
C VAL A 118 -5.13 7.95 8.44
N LEU A 119 -4.06 7.98 7.64
CA LEU A 119 -4.19 7.92 6.19
C LEU A 119 -4.77 6.59 5.71
N VAL A 120 -4.29 5.49 6.27
CA VAL A 120 -4.83 4.16 5.94
C VAL A 120 -6.34 4.12 6.20
N ARG A 121 -6.77 4.59 7.36
CA ARG A 121 -8.20 4.59 7.71
C ARG A 121 -9.03 5.47 6.79
N ARG A 122 -8.49 6.59 6.34
CA ARG A 122 -9.17 7.47 5.39
C ARG A 122 -9.37 6.82 4.02
N LEU A 123 -8.44 5.98 3.63
CA LEU A 123 -8.48 5.32 2.32
C LEU A 123 -9.32 4.05 2.33
N LEU A 124 -9.63 3.57 3.48
CA LEU A 124 -10.46 2.38 3.69
C LEU A 124 -11.80 2.77 4.32
#